data_941fbd5cf61106f8735ee7c04f1125f4
#
_entry.id   941fbd5cf61106f8735ee7c04f1125f4
#
_cell.length_a   1.000
_cell.length_b   1.000
_cell.length_c   1.000
_cell.angle_alpha   90.00
_cell.angle_beta   90.00
_cell.angle_gamma   90.00
#
_symmetry.space_group_name_H-M   'P 1'
#
loop_
_entity.id
_entity.type
_entity.pdbx_description
1 polymer ?
#
loop_
_entity_poly.entity_id
_entity_poly.type
_entity_poly.pdbx_seq_one_letter_code
_entity_poly.pdbx_strand_id
1 'polypeptide(L)'
;MSLLELLQKRRSVRVFDPEKPISQEEVRHCIEMATLAPNSSNMQLWQMIHLVDPKWKEPLTKACLGQSAASTAQQWVVFVTRQDLYRSRAKYILAFEKNNIATYSPESRKAKRIADREVYYGKIMPFLYGRFFRTFGLIRVLMVQFMGLFRPVVREVSESQMRAVVHKSCALAAQTFMLAMTEKGYDTCPMEGFDSKLVKKMLDLPRGTNINMIISCGIRKEEGIWGERCRVPFDQVYELK
;
A
#
# COMPACT_ATOMS: atom_id res chain seq x y z
N MET A 1 -11.75 12.50 17.63
CA MET A 1 -12.82 11.96 16.74
C MET A 1 -12.86 10.45 16.89
N SER A 2 -14.04 9.84 16.93
CA SER A 2 -14.20 8.40 16.85
C SER A 2 -13.87 7.90 15.44
N LEU A 3 -13.62 6.59 15.28
CA LEU A 3 -13.39 6.00 13.95
C LEU A 3 -14.58 6.25 13.01
N LEU A 4 -15.81 6.19 13.53
CA LEU A 4 -17.02 6.44 12.75
C LEU A 4 -17.03 7.89 12.21
N GLU A 5 -16.72 8.87 13.06
CA GLU A 5 -16.64 10.27 12.64
C GLU A 5 -15.56 10.49 11.57
N LEU A 6 -14.39 9.86 11.72
CA LEU A 6 -13.32 9.91 10.71
C LEU A 6 -13.78 9.34 9.37
N LEU A 7 -14.44 8.18 9.38
CA LEU A 7 -14.97 7.53 8.19
C LEU A 7 -16.06 8.37 7.52
N GLN A 8 -16.90 9.04 8.29
CA GLN A 8 -17.95 9.94 7.79
C GLN A 8 -17.35 11.23 7.21
N LYS A 9 -16.35 11.81 7.88
CA LYS A 9 -15.70 13.06 7.46
C LYS A 9 -14.82 12.87 6.21
N ARG A 10 -14.11 11.74 6.11
CA ARG A 10 -13.25 11.44 4.96
C ARG A 10 -14.05 11.34 3.66
N ARG A 11 -13.77 12.21 2.74
CA ARG A 11 -14.35 12.22 1.39
C ARG A 11 -13.24 12.26 0.34
N SER A 12 -13.52 11.84 -0.89
CA SER A 12 -12.63 12.07 -2.05
C SER A 12 -12.85 13.49 -2.53
N VAL A 13 -11.93 14.38 -2.16
CA VAL A 13 -12.02 15.80 -2.46
C VAL A 13 -11.43 16.08 -3.85
N ARG A 14 -12.20 16.74 -4.69
CA ARG A 14 -11.84 16.97 -6.09
C ARG A 14 -11.23 18.35 -6.36
N VAL A 15 -11.51 19.33 -5.49
CA VAL A 15 -10.96 20.69 -5.61
C VAL A 15 -10.45 21.12 -4.24
N PHE A 16 -9.17 21.50 -4.21
CA PHE A 16 -8.50 22.00 -3.01
C PHE A 16 -8.34 23.50 -3.04
N ASP A 17 -8.32 24.12 -1.86
CA ASP A 17 -8.16 25.56 -1.66
C ASP A 17 -6.68 25.92 -1.65
N PRO A 18 -6.17 26.70 -2.61
CA PRO A 18 -4.76 27.09 -2.66
C PRO A 18 -4.36 28.05 -1.52
N GLU A 19 -5.34 28.78 -0.95
CA GLU A 19 -5.09 29.76 0.12
C GLU A 19 -4.95 29.12 1.51
N LYS A 20 -5.29 27.82 1.64
CA LYS A 20 -5.21 27.10 2.90
C LYS A 20 -4.07 26.08 2.85
N PRO A 21 -2.84 26.45 3.24
CA PRO A 21 -1.70 25.55 3.20
C PRO A 21 -1.84 24.38 4.18
N ILE A 22 -1.20 23.27 3.86
CA ILE A 22 -1.06 22.11 4.75
C ILE A 22 0.40 21.93 5.16
N SER A 23 0.64 21.50 6.40
CA SER A 23 1.98 21.28 6.92
C SER A 23 2.62 20.04 6.30
N GLN A 24 3.82 20.22 5.74
CA GLN A 24 4.63 19.09 5.25
C GLN A 24 4.97 18.09 6.37
N GLU A 25 5.23 18.58 7.59
CA GLU A 25 5.58 17.74 8.73
C GLU A 25 4.39 16.89 9.20
N GLU A 26 3.20 17.47 9.22
CA GLU A 26 1.98 16.71 9.57
C GLU A 26 1.64 15.66 8.52
N VAL A 27 1.79 15.97 7.23
CA VAL A 27 1.64 14.97 6.15
C VAL A 27 2.68 13.86 6.31
N ARG A 28 3.94 14.19 6.61
CA ARG A 28 4.99 13.21 6.90
C ARG A 28 4.61 12.33 8.09
N HIS A 29 4.11 12.91 9.18
CA HIS A 29 3.64 12.16 10.34
C HIS A 29 2.49 11.21 9.98
N CYS A 30 1.54 11.64 9.14
CA CYS A 30 0.48 10.76 8.62
C CYS A 30 1.05 9.60 7.77
N ILE A 31 2.14 9.83 7.03
CA ILE A 31 2.86 8.76 6.30
C ILE A 31 3.51 7.77 7.28
N GLU A 32 4.09 8.24 8.38
CA GLU A 32 4.63 7.38 9.43
C GLU A 32 3.53 6.50 10.04
N MET A 33 2.37 7.07 10.37
CA MET A 33 1.20 6.30 10.82
C MET A 33 0.75 5.25 9.80
N ALA A 34 0.81 5.55 8.51
CA ALA A 34 0.47 4.59 7.45
C ALA A 34 1.36 3.34 7.46
N THR A 35 2.59 3.43 7.95
CA THR A 35 3.49 2.27 8.05
C THR A 35 3.05 1.23 9.08
N LEU A 36 2.14 1.60 9.99
CA LEU A 36 1.55 0.70 10.99
C LEU A 36 0.45 -0.21 10.42
N ALA A 37 0.07 -0.01 9.16
CA ALA A 37 -0.95 -0.82 8.51
C ALA A 37 -0.54 -2.29 8.44
N PRO A 38 -1.50 -3.23 8.63
CA PRO A 38 -1.23 -4.64 8.47
C PRO A 38 -0.84 -4.97 7.02
N ASN A 39 0.04 -5.96 6.87
CA ASN A 39 0.48 -6.36 5.54
C ASN A 39 0.90 -7.82 5.50
N SER A 40 0.82 -8.43 4.32
CA SER A 40 1.10 -9.85 4.14
C SER A 40 2.52 -10.21 4.57
N SER A 41 2.61 -11.17 5.51
CA SER A 41 3.87 -11.69 6.07
C SER A 41 4.79 -10.61 6.64
N ASN A 42 4.25 -9.47 7.00
CA ASN A 42 5.00 -8.28 7.44
C ASN A 42 6.11 -7.84 6.46
N MET A 43 5.95 -8.16 5.17
CA MET A 43 6.99 -7.91 4.16
C MET A 43 7.17 -6.42 3.83
N GLN A 44 6.18 -5.58 4.15
CA GLN A 44 6.26 -4.12 3.99
C GLN A 44 6.79 -3.69 2.61
N LEU A 45 6.27 -4.34 1.56
CA LEU A 45 6.69 -4.13 0.16
C LEU A 45 6.03 -2.88 -0.43
N TRP A 46 6.21 -1.76 0.25
CA TRP A 46 5.73 -0.44 -0.14
C TRP A 46 6.80 0.63 0.01
N GLN A 47 6.57 1.73 -0.64
CA GLN A 47 7.27 3.00 -0.47
C GLN A 47 6.27 4.13 -0.70
N MET A 48 6.28 5.13 0.16
CA MET A 48 5.51 6.36 -0.01
C MET A 48 6.47 7.46 -0.44
N ILE A 49 6.16 8.13 -1.56
CA ILE A 49 6.95 9.24 -2.07
C ILE A 49 6.12 10.50 -1.89
N HIS A 50 6.59 11.39 -1.03
CA HIS A 50 5.94 12.64 -0.71
C HIS A 50 6.47 13.76 -1.59
N LEU A 51 5.61 14.36 -2.38
CA LEU A 51 5.93 15.40 -3.35
C LEU A 51 5.36 16.73 -2.84
N VAL A 52 6.25 17.67 -2.51
CA VAL A 52 5.89 18.96 -1.91
C VAL A 52 6.27 20.15 -2.79
N ASP A 53 7.24 19.98 -3.70
CA ASP A 53 7.70 21.04 -4.59
C ASP A 53 6.63 21.35 -5.65
N PRO A 54 6.24 22.62 -5.84
CA PRO A 54 5.28 23.03 -6.87
C PRO A 54 5.60 22.58 -8.30
N LYS A 55 6.87 22.32 -8.61
CA LYS A 55 7.29 21.77 -9.92
C LYS A 55 6.62 20.45 -10.29
N TRP A 56 6.14 19.68 -9.32
CA TRP A 56 5.46 18.41 -9.54
C TRP A 56 4.02 18.58 -10.03
N LYS A 57 3.42 19.74 -9.82
CA LYS A 57 2.00 20.00 -10.09
C LYS A 57 1.63 19.74 -11.56
N GLU A 58 2.32 20.40 -12.47
CA GLU A 58 2.03 20.27 -13.91
C GLU A 58 2.31 18.87 -14.44
N PRO A 59 3.49 18.25 -14.21
CA PRO A 59 3.76 16.89 -14.65
C PRO A 59 2.79 15.84 -14.08
N LEU A 60 2.43 15.95 -12.79
CA LEU A 60 1.45 15.06 -12.17
C LEU A 60 0.05 15.27 -12.72
N THR A 61 -0.39 16.50 -12.91
CA THR A 61 -1.69 16.80 -13.53
C THR A 61 -1.80 16.17 -14.91
N LYS A 62 -0.75 16.29 -15.73
CA LYS A 62 -0.69 15.63 -17.05
C LYS A 62 -0.75 14.13 -16.91
N ALA A 63 0.06 13.54 -16.02
CA ALA A 63 0.06 12.08 -15.80
C ALA A 63 -1.28 11.57 -15.25
N CYS A 64 -1.98 12.37 -14.45
CA CYS A 64 -3.32 12.09 -13.92
C CYS A 64 -4.46 12.52 -14.85
N LEU A 65 -4.20 12.65 -16.15
CA LEU A 65 -5.20 12.91 -17.20
C LEU A 65 -6.01 14.19 -16.97
N GLY A 66 -5.41 15.23 -16.41
CA GLY A 66 -6.03 16.53 -16.16
C GLY A 66 -7.01 16.56 -14.99
N GLN A 67 -7.02 15.57 -14.11
CA GLN A 67 -7.95 15.53 -12.97
C GLN A 67 -7.77 16.75 -12.07
N SER A 68 -8.87 17.41 -11.71
CA SER A 68 -8.88 18.59 -10.84
C SER A 68 -8.28 18.30 -9.45
N ALA A 69 -8.42 17.08 -8.94
CA ALA A 69 -7.77 16.67 -7.70
C ALA A 69 -6.23 16.73 -7.80
N ALA A 70 -5.65 16.47 -8.97
CA ALA A 70 -4.21 16.61 -9.17
C ALA A 70 -3.77 18.07 -9.37
N SER A 71 -4.54 18.85 -10.16
CA SER A 71 -4.18 20.22 -10.52
C SER A 71 -4.40 21.25 -9.42
N THR A 72 -5.27 20.99 -8.45
CA THR A 72 -5.57 21.90 -7.34
C THR A 72 -4.88 21.55 -6.03
N ALA A 73 -4.37 20.32 -5.88
CA ALA A 73 -3.68 19.88 -4.66
C ALA A 73 -2.41 20.69 -4.39
N GLN A 74 -2.02 20.72 -3.12
CA GLN A 74 -0.81 21.38 -2.65
C GLN A 74 0.36 20.39 -2.48
N GLN A 75 0.04 19.15 -2.11
CA GLN A 75 1.02 18.07 -1.93
C GLN A 75 0.44 16.76 -2.45
N TRP A 76 1.30 15.83 -2.79
CA TRP A 76 0.90 14.50 -3.28
C TRP A 76 1.71 13.42 -2.61
N VAL A 77 1.07 12.30 -2.31
CA VAL A 77 1.76 11.08 -1.82
C VAL A 77 1.53 9.96 -2.82
N VAL A 78 2.61 9.48 -3.42
CA VAL A 78 2.59 8.36 -4.37
C VAL A 78 2.86 7.07 -3.61
N PHE A 79 1.88 6.18 -3.57
CA PHE A 79 1.98 4.86 -2.96
C PHE A 79 2.53 3.87 -3.99
N VAL A 80 3.77 3.45 -3.79
CA VAL A 80 4.52 2.59 -4.71
C VAL A 80 4.65 1.19 -4.10
N THR A 81 4.32 0.16 -4.88
CA THR A 81 4.61 -1.23 -4.49
C THR A 81 6.06 -1.57 -4.83
N ARG A 82 6.79 -2.11 -3.88
CA ARG A 82 8.23 -2.42 -3.95
C ARG A 82 8.48 -3.93 -3.88
N GLN A 83 7.80 -4.68 -4.75
CA GLN A 83 8.04 -6.14 -4.84
C GLN A 83 9.51 -6.47 -5.19
N ASP A 84 10.23 -5.57 -5.84
CA ASP A 84 11.66 -5.65 -6.12
C ASP A 84 12.51 -5.84 -4.86
N LEU A 85 12.06 -5.32 -3.71
CA LEU A 85 12.77 -5.39 -2.43
C LEU A 85 12.51 -6.69 -1.63
N TYR A 86 11.83 -7.68 -2.19
CA TYR A 86 11.37 -8.86 -1.45
C TYR A 86 12.51 -9.61 -0.72
N ARG A 87 13.70 -9.71 -1.33
CA ARG A 87 14.85 -10.40 -0.70
C ARG A 87 15.44 -9.61 0.47
N SER A 88 15.66 -8.32 0.28
CA SER A 88 16.21 -7.45 1.33
C SER A 88 15.26 -7.32 2.51
N ARG A 89 13.96 -7.18 2.24
CA ARG A 89 12.93 -7.12 3.28
C ARG A 89 12.82 -8.44 4.05
N ALA A 90 12.77 -9.59 3.35
CA ALA A 90 12.76 -10.89 4.01
C ALA A 90 13.99 -11.09 4.92
N LYS A 91 15.19 -10.70 4.46
CA LYS A 91 16.42 -10.76 5.28
C LYS A 91 16.33 -9.87 6.52
N TYR A 92 15.86 -8.63 6.37
CA TYR A 92 15.69 -7.70 7.47
C TYR A 92 14.71 -8.23 8.52
N ILE A 93 13.54 -8.73 8.08
CA ILE A 93 12.51 -9.24 8.98
C ILE A 93 12.99 -10.52 9.67
N LEU A 94 13.71 -11.41 8.96
CA LEU A 94 14.30 -12.60 9.58
C LEU A 94 15.26 -12.23 10.72
N ALA A 95 16.12 -11.24 10.52
CA ALA A 95 17.03 -10.77 11.57
C ALA A 95 16.26 -10.22 12.78
N PHE A 96 15.23 -9.42 12.54
CA PHE A 96 14.35 -8.91 13.59
C PHE A 96 13.64 -10.04 14.35
N GLU A 97 13.04 -11.00 13.64
CA GLU A 97 12.32 -12.13 14.23
C GLU A 97 13.24 -13.02 15.08
N LYS A 98 14.47 -13.26 14.62
CA LYS A 98 15.47 -14.01 15.42
C LYS A 98 15.75 -13.32 16.76
N ASN A 99 15.98 -12.01 16.74
CA ASN A 99 16.20 -11.24 17.95
C ASN A 99 14.98 -11.24 18.87
N ASN A 100 13.79 -11.08 18.29
CA ASN A 100 12.52 -11.12 19.00
C ASN A 100 12.30 -12.50 19.68
N ILE A 101 12.58 -13.59 18.97
CA ILE A 101 12.50 -14.96 19.51
C ILE A 101 13.54 -15.16 20.63
N ALA A 102 14.76 -14.69 20.45
CA ALA A 102 15.81 -14.78 21.48
C ALA A 102 15.40 -14.09 22.78
N THR A 103 14.71 -12.94 22.67
CA THR A 103 14.30 -12.13 23.83
C THR A 103 13.04 -12.66 24.51
N TYR A 104 12.00 -12.99 23.73
CA TYR A 104 10.65 -13.22 24.29
C TYR A 104 10.17 -14.67 24.24
N SER A 105 10.94 -15.61 23.67
CA SER A 105 10.49 -16.99 23.59
C SER A 105 11.03 -17.85 24.76
N PRO A 106 10.25 -18.83 25.25
CA PRO A 106 10.76 -19.83 26.19
C PRO A 106 11.95 -20.58 25.59
N GLU A 107 12.98 -20.86 26.39
CA GLU A 107 14.24 -21.49 25.96
C GLU A 107 13.99 -22.76 25.14
N SER A 108 13.11 -23.65 25.65
CA SER A 108 12.77 -24.91 25.01
C SER A 108 12.16 -24.81 23.60
N ARG A 109 11.71 -23.60 23.20
CA ARG A 109 11.07 -23.38 21.90
C ARG A 109 11.90 -22.50 20.95
N LYS A 110 12.98 -21.85 21.44
CA LYS A 110 13.78 -20.90 20.65
C LYS A 110 14.33 -21.54 19.38
N ALA A 111 15.04 -22.64 19.50
CA ALA A 111 15.69 -23.31 18.37
C ALA A 111 14.70 -23.66 17.26
N LYS A 112 13.56 -24.27 17.62
CA LYS A 112 12.52 -24.62 16.66
C LYS A 112 11.92 -23.37 15.98
N ARG A 113 11.57 -22.32 16.76
CA ARG A 113 10.99 -21.09 16.22
C ARG A 113 11.95 -20.38 15.26
N ILE A 114 13.26 -20.36 15.58
CA ILE A 114 14.27 -19.77 14.69
C ILE A 114 14.33 -20.55 13.37
N ALA A 115 14.42 -21.90 13.45
CA ALA A 115 14.43 -22.74 12.25
C ALA A 115 13.17 -22.52 11.36
N ASP A 116 12.00 -22.43 11.97
CA ASP A 116 10.76 -22.15 11.26
C ASP A 116 10.80 -20.79 10.53
N ARG A 117 11.36 -19.73 11.19
CA ARG A 117 11.51 -18.40 10.57
C ARG A 117 12.57 -18.38 9.47
N GLU A 118 13.66 -19.14 9.61
CA GLU A 118 14.66 -19.31 8.56
C GLU A 118 14.09 -19.96 7.30
N VAL A 119 13.26 -20.98 7.45
CA VAL A 119 12.54 -21.57 6.31
C VAL A 119 11.56 -20.57 5.73
N TYR A 120 10.78 -19.89 6.56
CA TYR A 120 9.73 -18.96 6.10
C TYR A 120 10.30 -17.76 5.34
N TYR A 121 11.17 -16.98 5.98
CA TYR A 121 11.73 -15.77 5.36
C TYR A 121 12.96 -16.03 4.49
N GLY A 122 13.70 -17.10 4.73
CA GLY A 122 14.88 -17.44 3.94
C GLY A 122 14.56 -18.20 2.65
N LYS A 123 13.47 -18.97 2.61
CA LYS A 123 13.12 -19.83 1.45
C LYS A 123 11.74 -19.54 0.90
N ILE A 124 10.68 -19.61 1.74
CA ILE A 124 9.29 -19.51 1.27
C ILE A 124 8.99 -18.10 0.73
N MET A 125 9.29 -17.04 1.46
CA MET A 125 9.01 -15.68 1.00
C MET A 125 9.78 -15.31 -0.26
N PRO A 126 11.10 -15.55 -0.37
CA PRO A 126 11.82 -15.33 -1.63
C PRO A 126 11.25 -16.15 -2.81
N PHE A 127 10.80 -17.37 -2.59
CA PHE A 127 10.17 -18.17 -3.61
C PHE A 127 8.81 -17.60 -4.04
N LEU A 128 7.94 -17.20 -3.10
CA LEU A 128 6.61 -16.65 -3.41
C LEU A 128 6.67 -15.30 -4.12
N TYR A 129 7.52 -14.38 -3.66
CA TYR A 129 7.63 -13.04 -4.23
C TYR A 129 8.62 -12.93 -5.38
N GLY A 130 9.44 -13.98 -5.63
CA GLY A 130 10.41 -14.02 -6.72
C GLY A 130 9.73 -13.93 -8.09
N ARG A 131 10.42 -13.28 -9.05
CA ARG A 131 9.94 -13.06 -10.41
C ARG A 131 11.03 -13.46 -11.39
N PHE A 132 10.69 -14.26 -12.38
CA PHE A 132 11.59 -14.62 -13.47
C PHE A 132 10.79 -14.94 -14.73
N PHE A 133 10.69 -14.02 -15.67
CA PHE A 133 10.04 -14.16 -16.98
C PHE A 133 8.70 -14.92 -16.99
N ARG A 134 7.87 -14.75 -15.97
CA ARG A 134 6.60 -15.47 -15.73
C ARG A 134 6.73 -16.99 -15.49
N THR A 135 7.91 -17.59 -15.68
CA THR A 135 8.12 -19.03 -15.51
C THR A 135 8.00 -19.46 -14.04
N PHE A 136 8.51 -18.65 -13.10
CA PHE A 136 8.39 -18.93 -11.68
C PHE A 136 6.93 -19.00 -11.21
N GLY A 137 6.06 -18.13 -11.75
CA GLY A 137 4.63 -18.14 -11.46
C GLY A 137 3.96 -19.45 -11.90
N LEU A 138 4.30 -19.94 -13.11
CA LEU A 138 3.77 -21.20 -13.63
C LEU A 138 4.23 -22.39 -12.79
N ILE A 139 5.54 -22.48 -12.49
CA ILE A 139 6.09 -23.54 -11.63
C ILE A 139 5.40 -23.57 -10.27
N ARG A 140 5.20 -22.39 -9.63
CA ARG A 140 4.48 -22.31 -8.35
C ARG A 140 3.06 -22.85 -8.47
N VAL A 141 2.32 -22.44 -9.50
CA VAL A 141 0.95 -22.91 -9.72
C VAL A 141 0.90 -24.43 -9.88
N LEU A 142 1.76 -25.03 -10.72
CA LEU A 142 1.82 -26.47 -10.91
C LEU A 142 2.16 -27.19 -9.59
N MET A 143 3.15 -26.71 -8.83
CA MET A 143 3.53 -27.29 -7.56
C MET A 143 2.39 -27.26 -6.55
N VAL A 144 1.70 -26.12 -6.38
CA VAL A 144 0.62 -26.04 -5.39
C VAL A 144 -0.64 -26.79 -5.82
N GLN A 145 -0.91 -26.93 -7.14
CA GLN A 145 -1.98 -27.80 -7.61
C GLN A 145 -1.70 -29.24 -7.25
N PHE A 146 -0.49 -29.73 -7.50
CA PHE A 146 -0.09 -31.08 -7.10
C PHE A 146 -0.15 -31.29 -5.59
N MET A 147 0.45 -30.40 -4.80
CA MET A 147 0.41 -30.47 -3.33
C MET A 147 -1.02 -30.40 -2.78
N GLY A 148 -1.90 -29.64 -3.44
CA GLY A 148 -3.29 -29.46 -3.06
C GLY A 148 -4.18 -30.69 -3.27
N LEU A 149 -3.67 -31.75 -3.92
CA LEU A 149 -4.35 -33.07 -3.97
C LEU A 149 -4.25 -33.82 -2.64
N PHE A 150 -3.22 -33.52 -1.84
CA PHE A 150 -2.92 -34.27 -0.60
C PHE A 150 -3.19 -33.46 0.68
N ARG A 151 -3.21 -32.11 0.59
CA ARG A 151 -3.42 -31.23 1.75
C ARG A 151 -3.89 -29.85 1.34
N PRO A 152 -4.55 -29.10 2.23
CA PRO A 152 -4.84 -27.68 2.00
C PRO A 152 -3.56 -26.89 1.78
N VAL A 153 -3.53 -26.03 0.72
CA VAL A 153 -2.40 -25.17 0.36
C VAL A 153 -2.90 -23.84 -0.15
N VAL A 154 -2.08 -22.81 -0.03
CA VAL A 154 -2.35 -21.50 -0.68
C VAL A 154 -2.26 -21.71 -2.19
N ARG A 155 -3.36 -21.45 -2.91
CA ARG A 155 -3.45 -21.67 -4.36
C ARG A 155 -3.15 -20.42 -5.19
N GLU A 156 -3.30 -19.24 -4.61
CA GLU A 156 -3.08 -17.94 -5.27
C GLU A 156 -1.60 -17.55 -5.26
N VAL A 157 -0.77 -18.26 -6.05
CA VAL A 157 0.69 -18.11 -6.06
C VAL A 157 1.28 -17.70 -7.41
N SER A 158 0.44 -17.45 -8.42
CA SER A 158 0.89 -16.90 -9.70
C SER A 158 1.54 -15.52 -9.52
N GLU A 159 2.31 -15.06 -10.49
CA GLU A 159 2.95 -13.73 -10.39
C GLU A 159 1.93 -12.60 -10.32
N SER A 160 0.79 -12.72 -11.00
CA SER A 160 -0.29 -11.73 -10.93
C SER A 160 -0.97 -11.71 -9.57
N GLN A 161 -1.24 -12.88 -8.98
CA GLN A 161 -1.84 -13.00 -7.67
C GLN A 161 -0.90 -12.48 -6.57
N MET A 162 0.39 -12.82 -6.63
CA MET A 162 1.38 -12.27 -5.70
C MET A 162 1.51 -10.74 -5.82
N ARG A 163 1.41 -10.19 -7.04
CA ARG A 163 1.34 -8.74 -7.26
C ARG A 163 0.09 -8.15 -6.59
N ALA A 164 -1.07 -8.78 -6.73
CA ALA A 164 -2.29 -8.36 -6.07
C ALA A 164 -2.16 -8.35 -4.54
N VAL A 165 -1.43 -9.31 -3.94
CA VAL A 165 -1.13 -9.31 -2.50
C VAL A 165 -0.33 -8.07 -2.09
N VAL A 166 0.69 -7.68 -2.88
CA VAL A 166 1.48 -6.47 -2.60
C VAL A 166 0.63 -5.22 -2.73
N HIS A 167 -0.23 -5.13 -3.76
CA HIS A 167 -1.16 -4.02 -3.93
C HIS A 167 -2.17 -3.92 -2.78
N LYS A 168 -2.76 -5.05 -2.34
CA LYS A 168 -3.66 -5.07 -1.17
C LYS A 168 -2.98 -4.52 0.08
N SER A 169 -1.76 -4.96 0.38
CA SER A 169 -0.99 -4.46 1.51
C SER A 169 -0.71 -2.95 1.41
N CYS A 170 -0.32 -2.48 0.22
CA CYS A 170 -0.06 -1.06 -0.03
C CYS A 170 -1.35 -0.22 0.09
N ALA A 171 -2.50 -0.74 -0.35
CA ALA A 171 -3.79 -0.08 -0.24
C ALA A 171 -4.26 0.07 1.23
N LEU A 172 -3.95 -0.91 2.09
CA LEU A 172 -4.20 -0.78 3.54
C LEU A 172 -3.41 0.38 4.15
N ALA A 173 -2.14 0.54 3.77
CA ALA A 173 -1.33 1.68 4.19
C ALA A 173 -1.89 3.01 3.65
N ALA A 174 -2.35 3.05 2.39
CA ALA A 174 -2.96 4.22 1.79
C ALA A 174 -4.27 4.61 2.51
N GLN A 175 -5.10 3.63 2.90
CA GLN A 175 -6.32 3.89 3.68
C GLN A 175 -5.98 4.43 5.07
N THR A 176 -4.99 3.86 5.76
CA THR A 176 -4.52 4.35 7.06
C THR A 176 -4.04 5.80 6.94
N PHE A 177 -3.24 6.12 5.91
CA PHE A 177 -2.81 7.48 5.61
C PHE A 177 -3.98 8.44 5.45
N MET A 178 -4.98 8.10 4.65
CA MET A 178 -6.15 8.97 4.42
C MET A 178 -6.95 9.24 5.70
N LEU A 179 -7.05 8.26 6.59
CA LEU A 179 -7.71 8.45 7.90
C LEU A 179 -6.88 9.36 8.81
N ALA A 180 -5.56 9.17 8.86
CA ALA A 180 -4.64 10.03 9.60
C ALA A 180 -4.71 11.49 9.12
N MET A 181 -4.73 11.71 7.80
CA MET A 181 -4.94 13.04 7.22
C MET A 181 -6.26 13.68 7.65
N THR A 182 -7.33 12.88 7.67
CA THR A 182 -8.67 13.34 8.09
C THR A 182 -8.69 13.71 9.57
N GLU A 183 -7.96 12.98 10.41
CA GLU A 183 -7.80 13.30 11.84
C GLU A 183 -7.12 14.65 12.05
N LYS A 184 -6.12 14.97 11.23
CA LYS A 184 -5.44 16.27 11.21
C LYS A 184 -6.27 17.40 10.59
N GLY A 185 -7.46 17.11 10.09
CA GLY A 185 -8.32 18.08 9.42
C GLY A 185 -7.98 18.32 7.95
N TYR A 186 -7.11 17.51 7.37
CA TYR A 186 -6.74 17.58 5.96
C TYR A 186 -7.61 16.67 5.10
N ASP A 187 -7.73 17.06 3.85
CA ASP A 187 -8.50 16.35 2.85
C ASP A 187 -7.60 15.61 1.85
N THR A 188 -8.13 14.53 1.32
CA THR A 188 -7.42 13.68 0.37
C THR A 188 -8.30 13.26 -0.81
N CYS A 189 -7.64 12.95 -1.93
CA CYS A 189 -8.27 12.26 -3.05
C CYS A 189 -7.36 11.14 -3.56
N PRO A 190 -7.75 9.86 -3.37
CA PRO A 190 -7.04 8.76 -4.01
C PRO A 190 -7.38 8.74 -5.51
N MET A 191 -6.35 8.63 -6.34
CA MET A 191 -6.44 8.56 -7.79
C MET A 191 -5.77 7.29 -8.30
N GLU A 192 -6.49 6.55 -9.13
CA GLU A 192 -5.99 5.36 -9.84
C GLU A 192 -5.96 5.57 -11.37
N GLY A 193 -6.66 6.61 -11.85
CA GLY A 193 -6.66 7.03 -13.26
C GLY A 193 -5.43 7.88 -13.60
N PHE A 194 -4.30 7.26 -13.89
CA PHE A 194 -3.05 7.94 -14.27
C PHE A 194 -2.22 7.11 -15.25
N ASP A 195 -1.37 7.78 -16.04
CA ASP A 195 -0.36 7.12 -16.86
C ASP A 195 0.82 6.69 -15.97
N SER A 196 0.85 5.40 -15.65
CA SER A 196 1.88 4.81 -14.80
C SER A 196 3.30 4.87 -15.39
N LYS A 197 3.45 4.94 -16.73
CA LYS A 197 4.75 5.05 -17.37
C LYS A 197 5.32 6.45 -17.19
N LEU A 198 4.48 7.48 -17.35
CA LEU A 198 4.89 8.87 -17.11
C LEU A 198 5.30 9.07 -15.65
N VAL A 199 4.48 8.62 -14.69
CA VAL A 199 4.81 8.76 -13.26
C VAL A 199 6.09 8.00 -12.90
N LYS A 200 6.28 6.78 -13.38
CA LYS A 200 7.51 6.01 -13.14
C LYS A 200 8.75 6.70 -13.68
N LYS A 201 8.66 7.26 -14.89
CA LYS A 201 9.76 8.01 -15.51
C LYS A 201 10.07 9.29 -14.73
N MET A 202 9.05 10.04 -14.37
CA MET A 202 9.16 11.30 -13.61
C MET A 202 9.83 11.11 -12.25
N LEU A 203 9.53 10.00 -11.56
CA LEU A 203 10.05 9.68 -10.23
C LEU A 203 11.26 8.74 -10.25
N ASP A 204 11.80 8.42 -11.42
CA ASP A 204 12.91 7.49 -11.62
C ASP A 204 12.73 6.16 -10.84
N LEU A 205 11.54 5.57 -10.95
CA LEU A 205 11.23 4.37 -10.19
C LEU A 205 11.92 3.13 -10.77
N PRO A 206 12.52 2.27 -9.92
CA PRO A 206 13.21 1.06 -10.37
C PRO A 206 12.30 0.11 -11.14
N ARG A 207 12.90 -0.73 -12.00
CA ARG A 207 12.18 -1.82 -12.64
C ARG A 207 11.61 -2.78 -11.59
N GLY A 208 10.41 -3.29 -11.84
CA GLY A 208 9.74 -4.21 -10.91
C GLY A 208 8.84 -3.54 -9.88
N THR A 209 8.83 -2.20 -9.81
CA THR A 209 7.88 -1.42 -9.00
C THR A 209 6.56 -1.23 -9.75
N ASN A 210 5.47 -1.00 -9.01
CA ASN A 210 4.22 -0.49 -9.56
C ASN A 210 3.68 0.62 -8.66
N ILE A 211 2.84 1.48 -9.22
CA ILE A 211 2.13 2.49 -8.45
C ILE A 211 0.81 1.88 -8.01
N ASN A 212 0.51 1.95 -6.73
CA ASN A 212 -0.76 1.51 -6.18
C ASN A 212 -1.82 2.60 -6.42
N MET A 213 -1.57 3.80 -5.92
CA MET A 213 -2.38 4.99 -6.14
C MET A 213 -1.57 6.26 -5.90
N ILE A 214 -2.06 7.39 -6.38
CA ILE A 214 -1.57 8.72 -6.07
C ILE A 214 -2.63 9.40 -5.20
N ILE A 215 -2.24 9.94 -4.06
CA ILE A 215 -3.15 10.65 -3.17
C ILE A 215 -2.82 12.14 -3.19
N SER A 216 -3.74 12.93 -3.70
CA SER A 216 -3.70 14.39 -3.60
C SER A 216 -4.11 14.84 -2.21
N CYS A 217 -3.41 15.84 -1.68
CA CYS A 217 -3.57 16.34 -0.31
C CYS A 217 -3.76 17.86 -0.31
N GLY A 218 -4.62 18.35 0.58
CA GLY A 218 -4.91 19.77 0.75
C GLY A 218 -6.08 19.99 1.72
N ILE A 219 -6.62 21.19 1.71
CA ILE A 219 -7.89 21.53 2.38
C ILE A 219 -8.92 21.80 1.28
N ARG A 220 -10.12 21.28 1.42
CA ARG A 220 -11.17 21.41 0.41
C ARG A 220 -11.67 22.83 0.25
N LYS A 221 -12.02 23.22 -0.98
CA LYS A 221 -12.97 24.28 -1.25
C LYS A 221 -14.39 23.80 -0.97
N GLU A 222 -15.35 24.73 -0.90
CA GLU A 222 -16.77 24.41 -0.69
C GLU A 222 -17.29 23.45 -1.78
N GLU A 223 -16.95 23.71 -3.04
CA GLU A 223 -17.27 22.86 -4.20
C GLU A 223 -16.38 21.62 -4.33
N GLY A 224 -15.47 21.37 -3.40
CA GLY A 224 -14.49 20.29 -3.46
C GLY A 224 -15.07 18.88 -3.35
N ILE A 225 -16.31 18.74 -2.89
CA ILE A 225 -17.02 17.47 -2.79
C ILE A 225 -18.19 17.48 -3.77
N TRP A 226 -18.25 16.44 -4.61
CA TRP A 226 -19.32 16.28 -5.59
C TRP A 226 -20.46 15.42 -5.03
N GLY A 227 -21.53 16.07 -4.61
CA GLY A 227 -22.76 15.43 -4.17
C GLY A 227 -22.64 14.60 -2.88
N GLU A 228 -23.64 13.80 -2.63
CA GLU A 228 -23.74 12.93 -1.46
C GLU A 228 -22.89 11.66 -1.60
N ARG A 229 -22.68 10.97 -0.48
CA ARG A 229 -22.00 9.68 -0.47
C ARG A 229 -22.97 8.57 -0.87
N CYS A 230 -22.79 8.00 -2.04
CA CYS A 230 -23.50 6.80 -2.43
C CYS A 230 -22.84 5.55 -1.84
N ARG A 231 -23.63 4.64 -1.32
CA ARG A 231 -23.27 3.26 -0.98
C ARG A 231 -24.38 2.34 -1.42
N VAL A 232 -24.03 1.17 -1.89
CA VAL A 232 -25.02 0.10 -2.11
C VAL A 232 -25.67 -0.28 -0.78
N PRO A 233 -26.92 -0.77 -0.76
CA PRO A 233 -27.59 -1.25 0.44
C PRO A 233 -26.75 -2.28 1.18
N PHE A 234 -26.77 -2.24 2.53
CA PHE A 234 -25.88 -3.07 3.36
C PHE A 234 -26.11 -4.58 3.14
N ASP A 235 -27.34 -5.00 2.95
CA ASP A 235 -27.76 -6.38 2.68
C ASP A 235 -27.19 -6.96 1.37
N GLN A 236 -26.78 -6.11 0.41
CA GLN A 236 -26.12 -6.55 -0.82
C GLN A 236 -24.62 -6.85 -0.64
N VAL A 237 -24.05 -6.41 0.46
CA VAL A 237 -22.60 -6.58 0.76
C VAL A 237 -22.32 -7.33 2.05
N TYR A 238 -23.39 -7.74 2.75
CA TYR A 238 -23.34 -8.48 4.00
C TYR A 238 -24.20 -9.72 3.94
N GLU A 239 -23.64 -10.83 4.36
CA GLU A 239 -24.34 -12.11 4.49
C GLU A 239 -23.93 -12.77 5.82
N LEU A 240 -24.89 -13.16 6.63
CA LEU A 240 -24.69 -13.99 7.82
C LEU A 240 -24.90 -15.46 7.44
N LYS A 241 -23.92 -16.31 7.73
CA LYS A 241 -24.00 -17.78 7.51
C LYS A 241 -23.90 -18.52 8.81
#